data_d802dfc9835c7502ce748bd4649eea61
#
_entry.id   d802dfc9835c7502ce748bd4649eea61
#
_cell.length_a   1.000
_cell.length_b   1.000
_cell.length_c   1.000
_cell.angle_alpha   90.00
_cell.angle_beta   90.00
_cell.angle_gamma   90.00
#
_symmetry.space_group_name_H-M   'P 1'
#
loop_
_entity.id
_entity.type
_entity.pdbx_description
1 polymer ?
#
loop_
_entity_poly.entity_id
_entity_poly.type
_entity_poly.pdbx_seq_one_letter_code
_entity_poly.pdbx_strand_id
1 'polypeptide(L)'
;GVDYGDTTLVVDTVSSTSFVKLHRDVLGPSCNVMGCHNGSFEPDFRTVQSSYNTLVYHTIIKNNLAEDFTYRVVPGDTGLSVLHERLTNCCFVNTNDRMPQDNIGNALSVADLDAVAAWILEGAKDITGAIPNEPNNLPNVQYFLVMNATYDSTYSENRIDGLFYNPFLMPNNEQVNFIFRVKDDQTLAKDMLLNQLSISEYSDDFSNAIMASA
;
A
#
# COMPACT_ATOMS: atom_id res chain seq x y z
N GLY A 1 37.17 -26.61 40.81
CA GLY A 1 36.94 -26.67 39.39
C GLY A 1 35.55 -26.06 39.12
N VAL A 2 35.50 -24.97 38.34
CA VAL A 2 34.23 -24.42 37.84
C VAL A 2 33.91 -25.23 36.59
N ASP A 3 32.86 -26.02 36.65
CA ASP A 3 32.28 -26.74 35.52
C ASP A 3 31.62 -25.74 34.61
N TYR A 4 32.23 -25.43 33.48
CA TYR A 4 31.58 -24.72 32.40
C TYR A 4 30.70 -25.73 31.66
N GLY A 5 29.47 -25.85 32.14
CA GLY A 5 28.45 -26.70 31.51
C GLY A 5 28.40 -26.50 30.01
N ASP A 6 28.22 -27.63 29.35
CA ASP A 6 28.03 -27.85 27.94
C ASP A 6 27.27 -26.71 27.25
N THR A 7 27.99 -25.92 26.46
CA THR A 7 27.35 -24.98 25.51
C THR A 7 26.76 -25.83 24.39
N THR A 8 25.55 -26.34 24.65
CA THR A 8 24.71 -26.82 23.55
C THR A 8 24.60 -25.71 22.55
N LEU A 9 25.24 -25.90 21.40
CA LEU A 9 25.02 -25.05 20.23
C LEU A 9 23.50 -25.04 19.97
N VAL A 10 22.85 -23.93 20.29
CA VAL A 10 21.46 -23.72 19.84
C VAL A 10 21.53 -23.71 18.33
N VAL A 11 21.26 -24.85 17.74
CA VAL A 11 21.06 -24.91 16.27
C VAL A 11 19.96 -23.94 15.97
N ASP A 12 20.23 -22.91 15.19
CA ASP A 12 19.26 -21.95 14.74
C ASP A 12 18.20 -22.70 13.91
N THR A 13 17.13 -23.11 14.58
CA THR A 13 16.00 -23.85 13.96
C THR A 13 15.06 -22.93 13.19
N VAL A 14 15.41 -21.64 13.09
CA VAL A 14 14.62 -20.67 12.33
C VAL A 14 14.71 -21.02 10.84
N SER A 15 13.58 -21.21 10.20
CA SER A 15 13.50 -21.48 8.76
C SER A 15 14.34 -20.47 7.97
N SER A 16 15.00 -20.93 6.92
CA SER A 16 15.79 -20.08 6.02
C SER A 16 14.99 -18.94 5.40
N THR A 17 13.68 -19.11 5.29
CA THR A 17 12.71 -18.13 4.75
C THR A 17 11.97 -17.36 5.84
N SER A 18 12.36 -17.50 7.13
CA SER A 18 11.77 -16.73 8.23
C SER A 18 12.05 -15.24 8.05
N PHE A 19 11.03 -14.42 8.19
CA PHE A 19 11.17 -12.96 8.12
C PHE A 19 12.10 -12.42 9.23
N VAL A 20 12.08 -13.02 10.40
CA VAL A 20 13.00 -12.66 11.50
C VAL A 20 14.46 -12.85 11.07
N LYS A 21 14.76 -13.98 10.42
CA LYS A 21 16.10 -14.24 9.89
C LYS A 21 16.45 -13.29 8.74
N LEU A 22 15.55 -13.09 7.82
CA LEU A 22 15.71 -12.15 6.69
C LEU A 22 16.00 -10.73 7.19
N HIS A 23 15.27 -10.27 8.20
CA HIS A 23 15.51 -8.96 8.80
C HIS A 23 16.87 -8.89 9.48
N ARG A 24 17.23 -9.89 10.30
CA ARG A 24 18.49 -9.92 11.05
C ARG A 24 19.70 -9.94 10.13
N ASP A 25 19.65 -10.74 9.07
CA ASP A 25 20.82 -11.04 8.25
C ASP A 25 20.94 -10.13 7.01
N VAL A 26 19.80 -9.60 6.50
CA VAL A 26 19.76 -8.83 5.24
C VAL A 26 19.23 -7.42 5.45
N LEU A 27 17.93 -7.28 5.82
CA LEU A 27 17.26 -5.97 5.79
C LEU A 27 17.79 -5.00 6.85
N GLY A 28 18.02 -5.47 8.09
CA GLY A 28 18.55 -4.65 9.17
C GLY A 28 19.94 -4.11 8.83
N PRO A 29 20.93 -4.97 8.53
CA PRO A 29 22.29 -4.52 8.24
C PRO A 29 22.42 -3.66 6.98
N SER A 30 21.62 -3.93 5.94
CA SER A 30 21.80 -3.31 4.63
C SER A 30 20.90 -2.11 4.38
N CYS A 31 19.76 -2.01 5.08
CA CYS A 31 18.73 -0.99 4.80
C CYS A 31 18.49 -0.04 5.96
N ASN A 32 18.71 -0.46 7.23
CA ASN A 32 18.55 0.38 8.41
C ASN A 32 19.76 1.32 8.61
N VAL A 33 20.06 2.11 7.58
CA VAL A 33 21.19 3.03 7.56
C VAL A 33 20.72 4.44 7.87
N MET A 34 21.56 5.22 8.57
CA MET A 34 21.25 6.61 8.95
C MET A 34 20.91 7.45 7.70
N GLY A 35 19.78 8.14 7.76
CA GLY A 35 19.29 8.96 6.65
C GLY A 35 18.58 8.17 5.54
N CYS A 36 18.45 6.84 5.72
CA CYS A 36 17.69 5.97 4.83
C CYS A 36 16.47 5.40 5.57
N HIS A 37 16.39 4.10 5.76
CA HIS A 37 15.23 3.42 6.32
C HIS A 37 15.33 3.18 7.84
N ASN A 38 15.99 4.06 8.55
CA ASN A 38 16.16 4.06 10.00
C ASN A 38 15.07 4.83 10.75
N GLY A 39 13.87 4.94 10.15
CA GLY A 39 12.76 5.74 10.64
C GLY A 39 12.67 7.15 10.04
N SER A 40 13.63 7.53 9.16
CA SER A 40 13.57 8.82 8.45
C SER A 40 12.47 8.83 7.40
N PHE A 41 12.25 7.71 6.75
CA PHE A 41 11.14 7.46 5.81
C PHE A 41 10.89 5.96 5.65
N GLU A 42 9.73 5.60 5.13
CA GLU A 42 9.33 4.22 4.90
C GLU A 42 9.95 3.61 3.61
N PRO A 43 10.13 2.27 3.61
CA PRO A 43 9.85 1.32 4.71
C PRO A 43 10.78 1.52 5.90
N ASP A 44 10.34 1.13 7.11
CA ASP A 44 11.09 1.32 8.36
C ASP A 44 11.75 0.00 8.79
N PHE A 45 13.08 -0.08 8.68
CA PHE A 45 13.83 -1.30 8.99
C PHE A 45 14.46 -1.32 10.38
N ARG A 46 14.04 -0.46 11.31
CA ARG A 46 14.58 -0.42 12.67
C ARG A 46 14.27 -1.65 13.49
N THR A 47 13.09 -2.23 13.31
CA THR A 47 12.66 -3.44 14.02
C THR A 47 12.06 -4.45 13.06
N VAL A 48 12.03 -5.73 13.43
CA VAL A 48 11.40 -6.79 12.64
C VAL A 48 9.93 -6.44 12.36
N GLN A 49 9.20 -5.98 13.41
CA GLN A 49 7.78 -5.67 13.28
C GLN A 49 7.52 -4.45 12.38
N SER A 50 8.27 -3.35 12.55
CA SER A 50 8.12 -2.18 11.67
C SER A 50 8.46 -2.52 10.23
N SER A 51 9.51 -3.32 10.01
CA SER A 51 9.89 -3.77 8.66
C SER A 51 8.78 -4.55 7.99
N TYR A 52 8.18 -5.52 8.70
CA TYR A 52 7.08 -6.30 8.16
C TYR A 52 5.88 -5.43 7.82
N ASN A 53 5.43 -4.61 8.77
CA ASN A 53 4.24 -3.78 8.63
C ASN A 53 4.37 -2.70 7.54
N THR A 54 5.58 -2.22 7.29
CA THR A 54 5.84 -1.22 6.24
C THR A 54 6.21 -1.83 4.88
N LEU A 55 6.27 -3.16 4.79
CA LEU A 55 6.54 -3.88 3.54
C LEU A 55 5.30 -4.58 2.99
N VAL A 56 4.71 -5.51 3.77
CA VAL A 56 3.71 -6.43 3.25
C VAL A 56 2.36 -5.74 3.09
N TYR A 57 1.83 -5.78 1.87
CA TYR A 57 0.60 -5.07 1.47
C TYR A 57 0.58 -3.58 1.83
N HIS A 58 1.77 -3.00 2.04
CA HIS A 58 1.87 -1.56 2.25
C HIS A 58 1.99 -0.83 0.91
N THR A 59 1.17 0.20 0.74
CA THR A 59 1.11 0.96 -0.51
C THR A 59 2.43 1.66 -0.81
N ILE A 60 2.75 1.78 -2.08
CA ILE A 60 3.96 2.47 -2.54
C ILE A 60 3.73 3.98 -2.62
N ILE A 61 4.83 4.74 -2.53
CA ILE A 61 4.84 6.19 -2.72
C ILE A 61 5.27 6.53 -4.16
N LYS A 62 6.18 5.74 -4.73
CA LYS A 62 6.72 5.97 -6.06
C LYS A 62 6.59 4.70 -6.90
N ASN A 63 5.99 4.85 -8.08
CA ASN A 63 5.79 3.78 -9.05
C ASN A 63 6.76 3.89 -10.24
N ASN A 64 6.78 2.87 -11.09
CA ASN A 64 7.39 2.95 -12.41
C ASN A 64 6.48 3.77 -13.37
N LEU A 65 6.96 4.01 -14.60
CA LEU A 65 6.21 4.80 -15.58
C LEU A 65 4.91 4.14 -16.06
N ALA A 66 4.80 2.83 -15.93
CA ALA A 66 3.63 2.06 -16.33
C ALA A 66 2.59 1.92 -15.19
N GLU A 67 2.94 2.38 -13.96
CA GLU A 67 2.11 2.26 -12.76
C GLU A 67 1.74 0.80 -12.41
N ASP A 68 2.66 -0.14 -12.66
CA ASP A 68 2.42 -1.58 -12.52
C ASP A 68 2.26 -2.06 -11.07
N PHE A 69 2.69 -1.28 -10.08
CA PHE A 69 2.76 -1.70 -8.70
C PHE A 69 1.69 -1.03 -7.83
N THR A 70 1.18 -1.78 -6.86
CA THR A 70 0.29 -1.27 -5.80
C THR A 70 0.97 -1.32 -4.43
N TYR A 71 1.68 -2.40 -4.15
CA TYR A 71 2.26 -2.67 -2.84
C TYR A 71 3.78 -2.83 -2.88
N ARG A 72 4.41 -2.62 -1.73
CA ARG A 72 5.86 -2.84 -1.58
C ARG A 72 6.21 -4.31 -1.66
N VAL A 73 5.39 -5.18 -1.07
CA VAL A 73 5.47 -6.64 -1.17
C VAL A 73 4.08 -7.22 -1.36
N VAL A 74 3.94 -8.03 -2.39
CA VAL A 74 2.77 -8.88 -2.65
C VAL A 74 3.15 -10.32 -2.33
N PRO A 75 2.56 -10.94 -1.30
CA PRO A 75 2.84 -12.34 -0.96
C PRO A 75 2.63 -13.29 -2.15
N GLY A 76 3.63 -14.09 -2.43
CA GLY A 76 3.61 -15.07 -3.53
C GLY A 76 4.04 -14.51 -4.89
N ASP A 77 4.25 -13.20 -5.03
CA ASP A 77 4.54 -12.59 -6.33
C ASP A 77 5.69 -11.56 -6.27
N THR A 78 6.85 -11.95 -6.79
CA THR A 78 8.01 -11.06 -6.89
C THR A 78 7.85 -10.01 -7.99
N GLY A 79 7.10 -10.30 -9.04
CA GLY A 79 6.89 -9.38 -10.17
C GLY A 79 5.95 -8.22 -9.82
N LEU A 80 5.05 -8.40 -8.85
CA LEU A 80 4.19 -7.34 -8.33
C LEU A 80 4.75 -6.67 -7.05
N SER A 81 5.93 -7.10 -6.59
CA SER A 81 6.56 -6.59 -5.37
C SER A 81 7.63 -5.54 -5.68
N VAL A 82 7.33 -4.26 -5.38
CA VAL A 82 8.28 -3.15 -5.60
C VAL A 82 9.60 -3.37 -4.86
N LEU A 83 9.59 -3.99 -3.70
CA LEU A 83 10.82 -4.33 -2.99
C LEU A 83 11.78 -5.13 -3.89
N HIS A 84 11.28 -6.20 -4.52
CA HIS A 84 12.08 -7.05 -5.40
C HIS A 84 12.61 -6.28 -6.61
N GLU A 85 11.75 -5.48 -7.25
CA GLU A 85 12.15 -4.64 -8.39
C GLU A 85 13.26 -3.64 -8.03
N ARG A 86 13.15 -2.98 -6.90
CA ARG A 86 14.17 -2.03 -6.45
C ARG A 86 15.51 -2.69 -6.09
N LEU A 87 15.47 -3.93 -5.62
CA LEU A 87 16.69 -4.68 -5.31
C LEU A 87 17.37 -5.24 -6.56
N THR A 88 16.61 -5.62 -7.58
CA THR A 88 17.12 -6.20 -8.82
C THR A 88 17.36 -5.18 -9.95
N ASN A 89 16.88 -3.94 -9.78
CA ASN A 89 17.06 -2.84 -10.73
C ASN A 89 16.42 -3.08 -12.11
N CYS A 90 15.29 -3.79 -12.14
CA CYS A 90 14.66 -4.20 -13.39
C CYS A 90 13.88 -3.07 -14.08
N CYS A 91 12.97 -2.41 -13.39
CA CYS A 91 11.86 -1.70 -14.03
C CYS A 91 11.79 -0.20 -13.76
N PHE A 92 12.73 0.36 -13.02
CA PHE A 92 12.83 1.80 -12.76
C PHE A 92 13.87 2.42 -13.70
N VAL A 93 13.48 3.48 -14.40
CA VAL A 93 14.32 4.17 -15.38
C VAL A 93 15.48 4.91 -14.71
N ASN A 94 15.28 5.38 -13.47
CA ASN A 94 16.30 6.12 -12.74
C ASN A 94 17.14 5.16 -11.87
N THR A 95 18.44 5.12 -12.10
CA THR A 95 19.38 4.31 -11.31
C THR A 95 19.38 4.63 -9.83
N ASN A 96 18.98 5.85 -9.44
CA ASN A 96 18.79 6.23 -8.03
C ASN A 96 17.60 5.54 -7.36
N ASP A 97 16.77 4.83 -8.12
CA ASP A 97 15.65 4.07 -7.58
C ASP A 97 16.06 2.66 -7.16
N ARG A 98 17.25 2.21 -7.52
CA ARG A 98 17.83 0.96 -7.02
C ARG A 98 18.14 1.05 -5.55
N MET A 99 17.93 -0.05 -4.82
CA MET A 99 18.26 -0.18 -3.41
C MET A 99 19.18 -1.39 -3.16
N PRO A 100 20.13 -1.31 -2.25
CA PRO A 100 20.64 -0.09 -1.63
C PRO A 100 21.21 0.87 -2.68
N GLN A 101 21.13 2.18 -2.43
CA GLN A 101 21.77 3.15 -3.33
C GLN A 101 23.30 2.94 -3.34
N ASP A 102 23.92 3.05 -4.50
CA ASP A 102 25.35 2.95 -4.65
C ASP A 102 26.06 3.93 -3.68
N ASN A 103 27.05 3.40 -2.95
CA ASN A 103 27.82 4.08 -1.90
C ASN A 103 27.10 4.35 -0.56
N ILE A 104 25.88 3.90 -0.38
CA ILE A 104 25.15 3.98 0.89
C ILE A 104 24.67 2.57 1.26
N GLY A 105 25.15 2.05 2.41
CA GLY A 105 24.84 0.69 2.86
C GLY A 105 25.70 -0.40 2.21
N ASN A 106 25.45 -1.63 2.61
CA ASN A 106 26.13 -2.81 2.06
C ASN A 106 25.38 -3.30 0.83
N ALA A 107 26.10 -3.47 -0.28
CA ALA A 107 25.55 -4.11 -1.46
C ALA A 107 25.05 -5.54 -1.11
N LEU A 108 23.84 -5.87 -1.57
CA LEU A 108 23.28 -7.20 -1.37
C LEU A 108 23.99 -8.22 -2.26
N SER A 109 24.31 -9.35 -1.67
CA SER A 109 24.83 -10.51 -2.42
C SER A 109 23.69 -11.19 -3.19
N VAL A 110 24.04 -12.04 -4.16
CA VAL A 110 23.06 -12.88 -4.86
C VAL A 110 22.26 -13.74 -3.88
N ALA A 111 22.93 -14.26 -2.84
CA ALA A 111 22.25 -15.06 -1.83
C ALA A 111 21.24 -14.25 -1.00
N ASP A 112 21.52 -12.96 -0.74
CA ASP A 112 20.57 -12.08 -0.06
C ASP A 112 19.34 -11.78 -0.93
N LEU A 113 19.56 -11.53 -2.24
CA LEU A 113 18.48 -11.33 -3.21
C LEU A 113 17.62 -12.59 -3.33
N ASP A 114 18.23 -13.76 -3.42
CA ASP A 114 17.54 -15.04 -3.45
C ASP A 114 16.73 -15.29 -2.17
N ALA A 115 17.26 -14.89 -0.99
CA ALA A 115 16.54 -15.01 0.27
C ALA A 115 15.31 -14.11 0.33
N VAL A 116 15.40 -12.88 -0.17
CA VAL A 116 14.24 -11.96 -0.29
C VAL A 116 13.21 -12.55 -1.25
N ALA A 117 13.63 -13.00 -2.43
CA ALA A 117 12.73 -13.59 -3.43
C ALA A 117 12.04 -14.84 -2.90
N ALA A 118 12.77 -15.74 -2.25
CA ALA A 118 12.24 -16.96 -1.65
C ALA A 118 11.19 -16.65 -0.58
N TRP A 119 11.45 -15.70 0.31
CA TRP A 119 10.48 -15.27 1.32
C TRP A 119 9.18 -14.74 0.68
N ILE A 120 9.28 -13.89 -0.34
CA ILE A 120 8.12 -13.39 -1.06
C ILE A 120 7.33 -14.53 -1.69
N LEU A 121 8.01 -15.43 -2.44
CA LEU A 121 7.38 -16.55 -3.16
C LEU A 121 6.72 -17.55 -2.22
N GLU A 122 7.25 -17.74 -1.01
CA GLU A 122 6.65 -18.57 0.03
C GLU A 122 5.46 -17.90 0.75
N GLY A 123 4.99 -16.76 0.27
CA GLY A 123 3.82 -16.05 0.76
C GLY A 123 4.14 -14.94 1.77
N ALA A 124 5.36 -14.41 1.77
CA ALA A 124 5.80 -13.31 2.63
C ALA A 124 5.33 -13.48 4.09
N LYS A 125 5.57 -14.68 4.64
CA LYS A 125 5.11 -15.08 5.98
C LYS A 125 5.55 -14.08 7.04
N ASP A 126 4.67 -13.83 8.00
CA ASP A 126 4.93 -12.96 9.12
C ASP A 126 5.91 -13.58 10.15
N ILE A 127 6.13 -12.83 11.26
CA ILE A 127 7.02 -13.28 12.33
C ILE A 127 6.58 -14.57 13.03
N THR A 128 5.31 -14.97 12.88
CA THR A 128 4.74 -16.22 13.41
C THR A 128 4.76 -17.35 12.38
N GLY A 129 5.10 -17.06 11.13
CA GLY A 129 5.08 -17.98 10.00
C GLY A 129 3.73 -18.06 9.28
N ALA A 130 2.78 -17.20 9.62
CA ALA A 130 1.50 -17.13 8.94
C ALA A 130 1.59 -16.35 7.63
N ILE A 131 0.87 -16.81 6.61
CA ILE A 131 0.70 -16.06 5.34
C ILE A 131 -0.32 -14.96 5.60
N PRO A 132 0.00 -13.69 5.31
CA PRO A 132 -0.92 -12.59 5.49
C PRO A 132 -2.04 -12.63 4.46
N ASN A 133 -3.23 -12.21 4.88
CA ASN A 133 -4.31 -11.95 3.95
C ASN A 133 -4.12 -10.57 3.30
N GLU A 134 -4.52 -10.45 2.04
CA GLU A 134 -4.61 -9.15 1.40
C GLU A 134 -5.60 -8.27 2.18
N PRO A 135 -5.22 -7.04 2.54
CA PRO A 135 -6.12 -6.14 3.25
C PRO A 135 -7.31 -5.79 2.35
N ASN A 136 -8.50 -5.85 2.92
CA ASN A 136 -9.69 -5.31 2.29
C ASN A 136 -9.76 -3.81 2.62
N ASN A 137 -9.41 -2.97 1.67
CA ASN A 137 -9.47 -1.54 1.82
C ASN A 137 -10.92 -1.05 1.67
N LEU A 138 -11.21 0.13 2.23
CA LEU A 138 -12.52 0.74 2.00
C LEU A 138 -12.67 1.13 0.52
N PRO A 139 -13.89 0.99 -0.04
CA PRO A 139 -14.18 1.44 -1.38
C PRO A 139 -13.78 2.91 -1.59
N ASN A 140 -13.19 3.21 -2.73
CA ASN A 140 -12.73 4.55 -3.08
C ASN A 140 -13.64 5.16 -4.15
N VAL A 141 -14.15 6.35 -3.87
CA VAL A 141 -14.87 7.16 -4.88
C VAL A 141 -13.83 7.87 -5.74
N GLN A 142 -13.63 7.38 -6.96
CA GLN A 142 -12.62 7.94 -7.89
C GLN A 142 -13.05 9.28 -8.46
N TYR A 143 -14.32 9.41 -8.79
CA TYR A 143 -14.94 10.68 -9.17
C TYR A 143 -16.47 10.60 -9.01
N PHE A 144 -17.09 11.77 -9.00
CA PHE A 144 -18.55 11.88 -9.12
C PHE A 144 -18.92 12.96 -10.13
N LEU A 145 -20.08 12.79 -10.75
CA LEU A 145 -20.71 13.78 -11.61
C LEU A 145 -22.13 14.03 -11.13
N VAL A 146 -22.59 15.26 -11.27
CA VAL A 146 -24.00 15.60 -11.11
C VAL A 146 -24.47 16.16 -12.45
N MET A 147 -25.45 15.51 -13.03
CA MET A 147 -25.97 15.83 -14.37
C MET A 147 -27.46 16.09 -14.30
N ASN A 148 -27.99 16.80 -15.32
CA ASN A 148 -29.44 16.95 -15.50
C ASN A 148 -30.11 15.61 -15.83
N ALA A 149 -31.41 15.58 -15.86
CA ALA A 149 -32.23 14.38 -16.11
C ALA A 149 -31.92 13.70 -17.45
N THR A 150 -31.48 14.45 -18.44
CA THR A 150 -31.18 13.97 -19.81
C THR A 150 -29.74 13.62 -20.07
N TYR A 151 -28.85 13.77 -19.07
CA TYR A 151 -27.40 13.48 -19.14
C TYR A 151 -26.63 14.32 -20.17
N ASP A 152 -27.12 15.50 -20.53
CA ASP A 152 -26.48 16.39 -21.51
C ASP A 152 -25.79 17.62 -20.91
N SER A 153 -26.03 17.88 -19.62
CA SER A 153 -25.41 19.01 -18.89
C SER A 153 -24.89 18.58 -17.53
N THR A 154 -23.68 19.03 -17.18
CA THR A 154 -23.01 18.73 -15.91
C THR A 154 -23.09 19.92 -14.97
N TYR A 155 -23.53 19.69 -13.73
CA TYR A 155 -23.60 20.70 -12.66
C TYR A 155 -22.40 20.65 -11.70
N SER A 156 -21.78 19.50 -11.51
CA SER A 156 -20.69 19.30 -10.54
C SER A 156 -19.45 20.18 -10.79
N GLU A 157 -19.36 20.80 -11.96
CA GLU A 157 -18.27 21.73 -12.30
C GLU A 157 -18.64 23.21 -12.00
N ASN A 158 -19.93 23.51 -11.79
CA ASN A 158 -20.39 24.87 -11.52
C ASN A 158 -20.17 25.23 -10.04
N ARG A 159 -19.09 25.93 -9.76
CA ARG A 159 -18.76 26.41 -8.42
C ARG A 159 -19.12 27.86 -8.26
N ILE A 160 -19.54 28.25 -7.05
CA ILE A 160 -19.93 29.63 -6.75
C ILE A 160 -18.80 30.64 -6.99
N ASP A 161 -17.57 30.21 -6.85
CA ASP A 161 -16.35 31.01 -6.98
C ASP A 161 -15.30 30.38 -7.89
N GLY A 162 -15.63 29.27 -8.56
CA GLY A 162 -14.73 28.53 -9.43
C GLY A 162 -13.73 27.63 -8.69
N LEU A 163 -13.79 27.52 -7.36
CA LEU A 163 -12.89 26.68 -6.57
C LEU A 163 -13.45 25.26 -6.41
N PHE A 164 -12.68 24.26 -6.79
CA PHE A 164 -13.11 22.85 -6.84
C PHE A 164 -13.68 22.31 -5.53
N TYR A 165 -13.12 22.71 -4.38
CA TYR A 165 -13.54 22.21 -3.06
C TYR A 165 -14.79 22.90 -2.50
N ASN A 166 -15.24 23.99 -3.12
CA ASN A 166 -16.44 24.69 -2.68
C ASN A 166 -17.71 24.04 -3.23
N PRO A 167 -18.87 24.26 -2.60
CA PRO A 167 -20.15 23.73 -3.04
C PRO A 167 -20.43 24.07 -4.51
N PHE A 168 -20.96 23.12 -5.24
CA PHE A 168 -21.44 23.37 -6.60
C PHE A 168 -22.90 23.81 -6.60
N LEU A 169 -23.26 24.54 -7.64
CA LEU A 169 -24.63 25.09 -7.81
C LEU A 169 -25.48 24.09 -8.58
N MET A 170 -26.64 23.76 -8.02
CA MET A 170 -27.66 22.97 -8.68
C MET A 170 -28.90 23.84 -8.89
N PRO A 171 -29.64 23.63 -10.01
CA PRO A 171 -30.94 24.29 -10.20
C PRO A 171 -31.93 23.79 -9.16
N ASN A 172 -32.81 24.71 -8.72
CA ASN A 172 -33.88 24.39 -7.80
C ASN A 172 -35.05 23.71 -8.54
N ASN A 173 -35.65 22.70 -7.93
CA ASN A 173 -36.78 21.94 -8.44
C ASN A 173 -36.57 21.20 -9.77
N GLU A 174 -35.33 20.82 -10.06
CA GLU A 174 -35.02 19.97 -11.20
C GLU A 174 -34.59 18.56 -10.72
N GLN A 175 -34.91 17.57 -11.52
CA GLN A 175 -34.36 16.22 -11.32
C GLN A 175 -32.92 16.20 -11.76
N VAL A 176 -32.06 15.68 -10.90
CA VAL A 176 -30.64 15.51 -11.19
C VAL A 176 -30.20 14.06 -10.99
N ASN A 177 -29.18 13.65 -11.73
CA ASN A 177 -28.57 12.33 -11.63
C ASN A 177 -27.21 12.47 -10.97
N PHE A 178 -27.00 11.75 -9.87
CA PHE A 178 -25.69 11.58 -9.24
C PHE A 178 -25.04 10.34 -9.78
N ILE A 179 -23.88 10.47 -10.38
CA ILE A 179 -23.11 9.37 -10.95
C ILE A 179 -21.79 9.27 -10.19
N PHE A 180 -21.52 8.10 -9.61
CA PHE A 180 -20.29 7.82 -8.89
C PHE A 180 -19.52 6.72 -9.60
N ARG A 181 -18.22 6.89 -9.73
CA ARG A 181 -17.31 5.80 -10.04
C ARG A 181 -16.64 5.36 -8.77
N VAL A 182 -17.00 4.18 -8.28
CA VAL A 182 -16.45 3.57 -7.09
C VAL A 182 -15.53 2.43 -7.54
N LYS A 183 -14.37 2.31 -6.91
CA LYS A 183 -13.45 1.19 -7.06
C LYS A 183 -13.15 0.61 -5.69
N ASP A 184 -13.19 -0.68 -5.60
CA ASP A 184 -12.73 -1.47 -4.48
C ASP A 184 -11.67 -2.46 -4.95
N ASP A 185 -10.79 -2.90 -4.05
CA ASP A 185 -9.72 -3.84 -4.37
C ASP A 185 -10.21 -5.29 -4.44
N GLN A 186 -11.29 -5.63 -3.73
CA GLN A 186 -11.82 -7.00 -3.64
C GLN A 186 -13.25 -7.15 -4.15
N THR A 187 -14.05 -6.08 -4.13
CA THR A 187 -15.48 -6.14 -4.43
C THR A 187 -15.80 -5.37 -5.70
N LEU A 188 -16.45 -6.02 -6.66
CA LEU A 188 -16.94 -5.30 -7.84
C LEU A 188 -18.06 -4.33 -7.43
N ALA A 189 -18.11 -3.17 -8.05
CA ALA A 189 -19.10 -2.14 -7.73
C ALA A 189 -20.56 -2.66 -7.75
N LYS A 190 -20.87 -3.56 -8.68
CA LYS A 190 -22.20 -4.22 -8.79
C LYS A 190 -22.53 -5.16 -7.61
N ASP A 191 -21.54 -5.59 -6.86
CA ASP A 191 -21.67 -6.54 -5.74
C ASP A 191 -21.60 -5.85 -4.37
N MET A 192 -21.48 -4.52 -4.35
CA MET A 192 -21.53 -3.73 -3.12
C MET A 192 -22.95 -3.72 -2.56
N LEU A 193 -23.09 -4.12 -1.28
CA LEU A 193 -24.40 -4.34 -0.66
C LEU A 193 -25.05 -3.08 -0.12
N LEU A 194 -24.29 -2.01 0.13
CA LEU A 194 -24.78 -0.77 0.70
C LEU A 194 -24.33 0.42 -0.15
N ASN A 195 -25.26 0.97 -0.92
CA ASN A 195 -25.05 2.15 -1.74
C ASN A 195 -26.01 3.25 -1.26
N GLN A 196 -25.52 4.10 -0.35
CA GLN A 196 -26.29 5.22 0.20
C GLN A 196 -25.56 6.53 -0.05
N LEU A 197 -26.29 7.55 -0.44
CA LEU A 197 -25.84 8.91 -0.57
C LEU A 197 -26.59 9.79 0.42
N SER A 198 -25.85 10.52 1.24
CA SER A 198 -26.41 11.54 2.13
C SER A 198 -26.08 12.91 1.55
N ILE A 199 -27.09 13.76 1.40
CA ILE A 199 -26.94 15.12 0.88
C ILE A 199 -27.39 16.07 1.97
N SER A 200 -26.53 17.02 2.33
CA SER A 200 -26.81 18.08 3.29
C SER A 200 -26.51 19.45 2.70
N GLU A 201 -27.24 20.46 3.15
CA GLU A 201 -26.93 21.87 2.88
C GLU A 201 -25.76 22.38 3.70
N TYR A 202 -25.33 21.64 4.74
CA TYR A 202 -24.23 21.97 5.64
C TYR A 202 -23.08 21.01 5.46
N SER A 203 -21.87 21.51 5.45
CA SER A 203 -20.65 20.72 5.21
C SER A 203 -20.32 19.72 6.34
N ASP A 204 -20.79 19.99 7.55
CA ASP A 204 -20.44 19.30 8.78
C ASP A 204 -21.66 18.80 9.60
N ASP A 205 -22.88 19.04 9.13
CA ASP A 205 -24.11 18.57 9.77
C ASP A 205 -24.97 17.77 8.80
N PHE A 206 -25.06 16.47 9.02
CA PHE A 206 -25.89 15.53 8.26
C PHE A 206 -27.11 15.05 9.04
N SER A 207 -27.46 15.68 10.15
CA SER A 207 -28.61 15.26 10.99
C SER A 207 -29.95 15.32 10.23
N ASN A 208 -30.08 16.24 9.27
CA ASN A 208 -31.25 16.42 8.41
C ASN A 208 -30.95 16.10 6.93
N ALA A 209 -29.93 15.29 6.66
CA ALA A 209 -29.56 14.96 5.28
C ALA A 209 -30.66 14.19 4.55
N ILE A 210 -30.80 14.49 3.27
CA ILE A 210 -31.62 13.69 2.36
C ILE A 210 -30.83 12.42 2.04
N MET A 211 -31.47 11.26 2.24
CA MET A 211 -30.88 9.96 1.96
C MET A 211 -31.41 9.45 0.62
N ALA A 212 -30.50 9.04 -0.25
CA ALA A 212 -30.82 8.33 -1.48
C ALA A 212 -30.06 6.99 -1.50
N SER A 213 -30.68 5.95 -2.04
CA SER A 213 -30.07 4.64 -2.29
C SER A 213 -30.04 4.38 -3.80
N ALA A 214 -28.95 3.76 -4.28
CA ALA A 214 -28.81 3.30 -5.66
C ALA A 214 -29.18 1.83 -5.80
#